data_8cdf0755f26d851a381a3dcba988e554
#
_entry.id   8cdf0755f26d851a381a3dcba988e554
#
_cell.length_a   1.000
_cell.length_b   1.000
_cell.length_c   1.000
_cell.angle_alpha   90.00
_cell.angle_beta   90.00
_cell.angle_gamma   90.00
#
_symmetry.space_group_name_H-M   'P 1'
#
loop_
_entity.id
_entity.type
_entity.pdbx_description
1 polymer ?
#
loop_
_entity_poly.entity_id
_entity_poly.type
_entity_poly.pdbx_seq_one_letter_code
_entity_poly.pdbx_strand_id
1 'polypeptide(L)'
;MMSRRAHPTRLLRVVAAMALAIGMVAGVAACSVIGGDSSVPVATAKAPTGTDGAVDFDGRFLTVGSGPKHLDLWFDPMCPVCGAFEKANGKTIDAAVRDDTITLRLHPLTFLDRSSNGTAYSTRAVAALTCVGVRHPNSVLAYYESLFAHQPEEGSDGLTDKQLAALATDLGLTDIGGCIDRSGPYQAWAQANTAASQSGPITVDGRKVLDRIEGTPTVLIDGKQFTGSVDDAAAFRALLAKN
;
A
#
# COMPACT_ATOMS: atom_id res chain seq x y z
N MET A 1 41.86 -55.40 43.43
CA MET A 1 41.57 -56.81 43.28
C MET A 1 40.89 -57.00 41.95
N MET A 2 41.62 -57.48 41.03
CA MET A 2 41.51 -58.80 40.41
C MET A 2 40.12 -58.97 39.74
N SER A 3 39.90 -59.30 38.54
CA SER A 3 40.72 -60.06 37.56
C SER A 3 39.89 -60.30 36.34
N ARG A 4 40.45 -60.02 35.16
CA ARG A 4 40.57 -60.90 33.97
C ARG A 4 39.29 -61.47 33.39
N ARG A 5 39.16 -61.34 32.15
CA ARG A 5 39.62 -61.94 30.86
C ARG A 5 38.41 -62.58 30.21
N ALA A 6 38.27 -62.79 28.99
CA ALA A 6 39.03 -62.70 27.71
C ALA A 6 38.08 -63.09 26.59
N HIS A 7 38.44 -62.62 25.40
CA HIS A 7 38.03 -63.07 24.05
C HIS A 7 38.10 -64.65 23.87
N PRO A 8 37.80 -65.21 22.69
CA PRO A 8 37.55 -64.68 21.34
C PRO A 8 36.66 -65.56 20.43
N THR A 9 36.67 -65.24 19.17
CA THR A 9 36.77 -65.96 17.89
C THR A 9 35.53 -66.18 17.06
N ARG A 10 35.58 -65.56 15.84
CA ARG A 10 35.82 -66.13 14.50
C ARG A 10 34.71 -67.08 14.00
N LEU A 11 34.23 -66.98 12.87
CA LEU A 11 34.62 -67.11 11.46
C LEU A 11 33.33 -67.12 10.62
N LEU A 12 33.25 -66.38 9.61
CA LEU A 12 33.66 -66.49 8.21
C LEU A 12 32.67 -67.23 7.27
N ARG A 13 32.45 -66.66 6.13
CA ARG A 13 32.07 -67.17 4.81
C ARG A 13 30.57 -67.18 4.50
N VAL A 14 30.12 -66.83 3.34
CA VAL A 14 30.61 -66.39 2.02
C VAL A 14 29.38 -66.45 1.08
N VAL A 15 29.24 -65.44 0.25
CA VAL A 15 28.78 -65.43 -1.14
C VAL A 15 27.40 -65.99 -1.49
N ALA A 16 26.54 -65.22 -2.05
CA ALA A 16 26.18 -65.31 -3.47
C ALA A 16 25.25 -64.17 -3.91
N ALA A 17 25.63 -63.57 -5.01
CA ALA A 17 24.92 -62.54 -5.74
C ALA A 17 23.63 -63.10 -6.35
N MET A 18 22.58 -62.27 -6.45
CA MET A 18 21.82 -62.17 -7.70
C MET A 18 21.00 -60.89 -7.70
N ALA A 19 21.18 -60.17 -8.77
CA ALA A 19 20.50 -58.95 -9.10
C ALA A 19 19.01 -59.20 -9.41
N LEU A 20 18.15 -58.31 -8.91
CA LEU A 20 16.91 -57.97 -9.59
C LEU A 20 16.59 -56.52 -9.34
N ALA A 21 16.75 -55.73 -10.38
CA ALA A 21 16.32 -54.37 -10.48
C ALA A 21 14.79 -54.28 -10.44
N ILE A 22 14.22 -53.72 -9.38
CA ILE A 22 12.85 -53.24 -9.42
C ILE A 22 12.93 -51.78 -8.93
N GLY A 23 12.71 -50.87 -9.87
CA GLY A 23 12.65 -49.45 -9.62
C GLY A 23 11.50 -49.12 -8.68
N MET A 24 11.81 -48.72 -7.46
CA MET A 24 10.92 -47.93 -6.61
C MET A 24 11.25 -46.46 -6.85
N VAL A 25 10.38 -45.82 -7.61
CA VAL A 25 10.28 -44.38 -7.59
C VAL A 25 9.82 -44.00 -6.17
N ALA A 26 10.75 -43.67 -5.31
CA ALA A 26 10.47 -43.04 -4.08
C ALA A 26 9.97 -41.64 -4.41
N GLY A 27 8.64 -41.44 -4.43
CA GLY A 27 8.01 -40.15 -4.39
C GLY A 27 8.45 -39.44 -3.15
N VAL A 28 9.36 -38.47 -3.28
CA VAL A 28 9.66 -37.50 -2.24
C VAL A 28 8.38 -36.66 -2.13
N ALA A 29 7.50 -37.04 -1.20
CA ALA A 29 6.48 -36.15 -0.70
C ALA A 29 7.24 -35.04 0.04
N ALA A 30 7.57 -33.97 -0.68
CA ALA A 30 7.95 -32.72 -0.07
C ALA A 30 6.74 -32.25 0.75
N CYS A 31 6.75 -32.52 2.05
CA CYS A 31 5.94 -31.75 2.97
C CYS A 31 6.41 -30.31 2.85
N SER A 32 5.72 -29.55 2.01
CA SER A 32 5.76 -28.11 2.05
C SER A 32 5.27 -27.74 3.43
N VAL A 33 6.19 -27.40 4.31
CA VAL A 33 5.90 -26.65 5.53
C VAL A 33 5.22 -25.38 5.04
N ILE A 34 3.91 -25.29 5.27
CA ILE A 34 3.14 -24.07 5.09
C ILE A 34 3.60 -23.13 6.21
N GLY A 35 4.79 -22.55 6.07
CA GLY A 35 5.11 -21.27 6.63
C GLY A 35 4.24 -20.29 5.86
N GLY A 36 3.26 -19.68 6.53
CA GLY A 36 2.46 -18.62 5.93
C GLY A 36 3.37 -17.46 5.56
N ASP A 37 3.93 -17.52 4.37
CA ASP A 37 4.54 -16.38 3.73
C ASP A 37 3.38 -15.49 3.30
N SER A 38 3.10 -14.44 4.09
CA SER A 38 2.12 -13.41 3.76
C SER A 38 2.69 -12.55 2.64
N SER A 39 2.98 -13.19 1.49
CA SER A 39 3.43 -12.49 0.30
C SER A 39 2.28 -11.61 -0.19
N VAL A 40 2.52 -10.31 -0.15
CA VAL A 40 1.60 -9.31 -0.73
C VAL A 40 1.45 -9.63 -2.23
N PRO A 41 0.21 -9.76 -2.75
CA PRO A 41 0.01 -9.96 -4.18
C PRO A 41 0.67 -8.84 -4.98
N VAL A 42 1.57 -9.19 -5.90
CA VAL A 42 2.21 -8.22 -6.79
C VAL A 42 1.36 -8.06 -8.04
N ALA A 43 0.95 -6.84 -8.34
CA ALA A 43 0.22 -6.56 -9.57
C ALA A 43 1.12 -6.76 -10.80
N THR A 44 0.65 -7.58 -11.74
CA THR A 44 1.41 -7.94 -12.96
C THR A 44 1.06 -7.07 -14.16
N ALA A 45 0.03 -6.22 -14.04
CA ALA A 45 -0.38 -5.30 -15.10
C ALA A 45 0.65 -4.17 -15.28
N LYS A 46 0.69 -3.60 -16.48
CA LYS A 46 1.50 -2.40 -16.73
C LYS A 46 0.82 -1.19 -16.10
N ALA A 47 1.55 -0.43 -15.30
CA ALA A 47 1.08 0.84 -14.75
C ALA A 47 0.80 1.86 -15.88
N PRO A 48 -0.24 2.69 -15.76
CA PRO A 48 -0.49 3.80 -16.69
C PRO A 48 0.59 4.88 -16.60
N THR A 49 0.65 5.73 -17.60
CA THR A 49 1.51 6.92 -17.70
C THR A 49 0.69 8.13 -18.20
N GLY A 50 1.24 9.33 -18.06
CA GLY A 50 0.57 10.56 -18.43
C GLY A 50 -0.47 10.99 -17.38
N THR A 51 -1.49 11.71 -17.84
CA THR A 51 -2.54 12.28 -16.98
C THR A 51 -3.91 11.80 -17.47
N ASP A 52 -4.79 11.41 -16.55
CA ASP A 52 -6.18 11.06 -16.84
C ASP A 52 -7.09 11.51 -15.68
N GLY A 53 -8.10 12.34 -15.99
CA GLY A 53 -8.94 12.98 -14.98
C GLY A 53 -8.11 13.80 -13.97
N ALA A 54 -8.24 13.47 -12.69
CA ALA A 54 -7.45 14.11 -11.62
C ALA A 54 -6.09 13.42 -11.38
N VAL A 55 -5.79 12.32 -12.08
CA VAL A 55 -4.61 11.49 -11.80
C VAL A 55 -3.44 11.90 -12.69
N ASP A 56 -2.33 12.29 -12.08
CA ASP A 56 -1.03 12.38 -12.73
C ASP A 56 -0.24 11.11 -12.42
N PHE A 57 -0.22 10.17 -13.38
CA PHE A 57 0.44 8.88 -13.20
C PHE A 57 1.96 9.02 -13.13
N ASP A 58 2.54 9.95 -13.87
CA ASP A 58 3.99 10.18 -13.89
C ASP A 58 4.44 10.96 -12.64
N GLY A 59 3.62 11.93 -12.21
CA GLY A 59 3.81 12.69 -10.96
C GLY A 59 3.46 11.88 -9.70
N ARG A 60 2.73 10.76 -9.84
CA ARG A 60 2.33 9.85 -8.76
C ARG A 60 1.42 10.48 -7.72
N PHE A 61 0.46 11.29 -8.15
CA PHE A 61 -0.54 11.91 -7.28
C PHE A 61 -1.89 12.09 -7.97
N LEU A 62 -2.89 12.37 -7.16
CA LEU A 62 -4.18 12.87 -7.60
C LEU A 62 -4.29 14.34 -7.17
N THR A 63 -4.79 15.18 -8.07
CA THR A 63 -4.94 16.64 -7.83
C THR A 63 -6.37 16.99 -7.44
N VAL A 64 -6.52 17.82 -6.41
CA VAL A 64 -7.80 18.37 -5.97
C VAL A 64 -7.66 19.86 -5.70
N GLY A 65 -8.55 20.66 -6.28
CA GLY A 65 -8.49 22.12 -6.17
C GLY A 65 -7.52 22.77 -7.16
N SER A 66 -7.41 24.09 -7.08
CA SER A 66 -6.64 24.90 -8.02
C SER A 66 -5.96 26.11 -7.36
N GLY A 67 -5.91 26.14 -6.03
CA GLY A 67 -5.29 27.22 -5.28
C GLY A 67 -3.78 27.31 -5.47
N PRO A 68 -3.20 28.49 -5.18
CA PRO A 68 -1.79 28.78 -5.48
C PRO A 68 -0.79 28.03 -4.56
N LYS A 69 -1.21 27.58 -3.38
CA LYS A 69 -0.35 26.80 -2.47
C LYS A 69 -0.48 25.32 -2.76
N HIS A 70 0.62 24.60 -2.75
CA HIS A 70 0.61 23.16 -2.90
C HIS A 70 0.68 22.47 -1.54
N LEU A 71 -0.30 21.60 -1.25
CA LEU A 71 -0.27 20.67 -0.14
C LEU A 71 -0.08 19.27 -0.69
N ASP A 72 1.11 18.72 -0.48
CA ASP A 72 1.47 17.35 -0.87
C ASP A 72 1.28 16.43 0.35
N LEU A 73 0.44 15.41 0.22
CA LEU A 73 0.09 14.47 1.28
C LEU A 73 0.35 13.03 0.84
N TRP A 74 1.42 12.42 1.35
CA TRP A 74 1.66 10.97 1.23
C TRP A 74 0.88 10.25 2.32
N PHE A 75 0.06 9.30 1.91
CA PHE A 75 -0.83 8.58 2.81
C PHE A 75 -0.96 7.10 2.43
N ASP A 76 -1.39 6.29 3.38
CA ASP A 76 -1.81 4.91 3.17
C ASP A 76 -3.23 4.74 3.73
N PRO A 77 -4.19 4.22 2.96
CA PRO A 77 -5.59 4.08 3.39
C PRO A 77 -5.79 3.23 4.66
N MET A 78 -4.84 2.34 4.98
CA MET A 78 -4.91 1.49 6.18
C MET A 78 -4.20 2.11 7.39
N CYS A 79 -3.37 3.15 7.19
CA CYS A 79 -2.52 3.70 8.24
C CYS A 79 -3.34 4.43 9.32
N PRO A 80 -3.32 3.96 10.60
CA PRO A 80 -4.09 4.58 11.67
C PRO A 80 -3.69 6.03 11.93
N VAL A 81 -2.40 6.35 11.74
CA VAL A 81 -1.87 7.71 11.92
C VAL A 81 -2.38 8.64 10.80
N CYS A 82 -2.58 8.12 9.58
CA CYS A 82 -3.24 8.87 8.51
C CYS A 82 -4.71 9.15 8.86
N GLY A 83 -5.42 8.18 9.45
CA GLY A 83 -6.78 8.40 9.95
C GLY A 83 -6.85 9.46 11.06
N ALA A 84 -5.89 9.46 11.98
CA ALA A 84 -5.79 10.50 13.00
C ALA A 84 -5.52 11.89 12.40
N PHE A 85 -4.64 11.97 11.39
CA PHE A 85 -4.37 13.21 10.65
C PHE A 85 -5.63 13.72 9.94
N GLU A 86 -6.33 12.85 9.22
CA GLU A 86 -7.56 13.19 8.50
C GLU A 86 -8.65 13.69 9.46
N LYS A 87 -8.87 12.99 10.55
CA LYS A 87 -9.82 13.38 11.59
C LYS A 87 -9.54 14.76 12.16
N ALA A 88 -8.28 15.11 12.35
CA ALA A 88 -7.87 16.40 12.95
C ALA A 88 -7.87 17.54 11.91
N ASN A 89 -7.48 17.27 10.67
CA ASN A 89 -7.13 18.29 9.70
C ASN A 89 -8.02 18.30 8.44
N GLY A 90 -8.75 17.21 8.15
CA GLY A 90 -9.53 17.04 6.92
C GLY A 90 -10.48 18.19 6.64
N LYS A 91 -11.24 18.65 7.64
CA LYS A 91 -12.13 19.83 7.49
C LYS A 91 -11.39 21.11 7.12
N THR A 92 -10.16 21.28 7.60
CA THR A 92 -9.33 22.45 7.27
C THR A 92 -8.84 22.35 5.83
N ILE A 93 -8.45 21.15 5.40
CA ILE A 93 -8.03 20.87 4.02
C ILE A 93 -9.19 21.08 3.05
N ASP A 94 -10.36 20.48 3.35
CA ASP A 94 -11.58 20.63 2.55
C ASP A 94 -12.00 22.09 2.39
N ALA A 95 -11.99 22.87 3.47
CA ALA A 95 -12.26 24.30 3.38
C ALA A 95 -11.25 25.03 2.49
N ALA A 96 -9.95 24.75 2.65
CA ALA A 96 -8.89 25.41 1.88
C ALA A 96 -8.94 25.04 0.39
N VAL A 97 -9.37 23.82 0.05
CA VAL A 97 -9.63 23.40 -1.34
C VAL A 97 -10.83 24.15 -1.93
N ARG A 98 -11.93 24.21 -1.19
CA ARG A 98 -13.15 24.90 -1.65
C ARG A 98 -12.99 26.42 -1.80
N ASP A 99 -12.13 27.01 -0.99
CA ASP A 99 -11.83 28.43 -1.01
C ASP A 99 -10.72 28.79 -2.01
N ASP A 100 -10.31 27.83 -2.87
CA ASP A 100 -9.21 27.95 -3.83
C ASP A 100 -7.91 28.48 -3.19
N THR A 101 -7.67 28.15 -1.91
CA THR A 101 -6.45 28.52 -1.20
C THR A 101 -5.31 27.56 -1.50
N ILE A 102 -5.63 26.27 -1.69
CA ILE A 102 -4.64 25.23 -1.95
C ILE A 102 -5.00 24.39 -3.19
N THR A 103 -3.96 23.83 -3.78
CA THR A 103 -4.02 22.63 -4.61
C THR A 103 -3.52 21.47 -3.75
N LEU A 104 -4.40 20.52 -3.43
CA LEU A 104 -4.05 19.30 -2.73
C LEU A 104 -3.55 18.25 -3.72
N ARG A 105 -2.38 17.68 -3.47
CA ARG A 105 -1.82 16.54 -4.19
C ARG A 105 -1.80 15.34 -3.26
N LEU A 106 -2.66 14.37 -3.53
CA LEU A 106 -2.76 13.12 -2.79
C LEU A 106 -1.80 12.10 -3.39
N HIS A 107 -0.75 11.74 -2.67
CA HIS A 107 0.27 10.74 -3.04
C HIS A 107 -0.02 9.40 -2.34
N PRO A 108 -0.76 8.48 -2.97
CA PRO A 108 -1.16 7.24 -2.33
C PRO A 108 -0.01 6.24 -2.27
N LEU A 109 0.13 5.60 -1.09
CA LEU A 109 1.10 4.55 -0.82
C LEU A 109 0.42 3.29 -0.29
N THR A 110 1.14 2.18 -0.29
CA THR A 110 0.64 0.84 0.07
C THR A 110 1.55 0.12 1.07
N PHE A 111 2.14 0.87 2.02
CA PHE A 111 3.05 0.34 3.02
C PHE A 111 2.45 -0.77 3.86
N LEU A 112 1.13 -0.68 4.12
CA LEU A 112 0.39 -1.58 5.00
C LEU A 112 -0.33 -2.73 4.26
N ASP A 113 -0.03 -2.97 2.98
CA ASP A 113 -0.51 -4.18 2.30
C ASP A 113 -0.16 -5.46 3.06
N ARG A 114 1.04 -5.52 3.65
CA ARG A 114 1.49 -6.63 4.48
C ARG A 114 0.69 -6.80 5.78
N SER A 115 0.04 -5.75 6.24
CA SER A 115 -0.81 -5.71 7.45
C SER A 115 -2.28 -5.97 7.14
N SER A 116 -2.60 -6.48 5.94
CA SER A 116 -3.99 -6.74 5.51
C SER A 116 -4.28 -8.23 5.27
N ASN A 117 -3.62 -9.13 6.01
CA ASN A 117 -3.84 -10.58 5.94
C ASN A 117 -3.76 -11.17 4.52
N GLY A 118 -2.89 -10.60 3.67
CA GLY A 118 -2.69 -11.03 2.28
C GLY A 118 -3.72 -10.51 1.28
N THR A 119 -4.66 -9.64 1.69
CA THR A 119 -5.67 -9.06 0.78
C THR A 119 -5.15 -7.87 -0.03
N ALA A 120 -3.98 -7.31 0.29
CA ALA A 120 -3.43 -6.08 -0.28
C ALA A 120 -4.45 -4.92 -0.25
N TYR A 121 -5.06 -4.68 0.91
CA TYR A 121 -6.13 -3.69 1.05
C TYR A 121 -5.70 -2.29 0.59
N SER A 122 -4.51 -1.82 1.02
CA SER A 122 -4.04 -0.48 0.64
C SER A 122 -3.94 -0.34 -0.87
N THR A 123 -3.37 -1.33 -1.58
CA THR A 123 -3.31 -1.37 -3.05
C THR A 123 -4.72 -1.30 -3.67
N ARG A 124 -5.69 -2.06 -3.17
CA ARG A 124 -7.07 -2.08 -3.71
C ARG A 124 -7.80 -0.77 -3.44
N ALA A 125 -7.66 -0.19 -2.26
CA ALA A 125 -8.26 1.08 -1.89
C ALA A 125 -7.69 2.24 -2.72
N VAL A 126 -6.36 2.27 -2.94
CA VAL A 126 -5.71 3.23 -3.85
C VAL A 126 -6.21 3.06 -5.28
N ALA A 127 -6.33 1.83 -5.77
CA ALA A 127 -6.85 1.57 -7.11
C ALA A 127 -8.31 2.04 -7.26
N ALA A 128 -9.14 1.88 -6.23
CA ALA A 128 -10.51 2.39 -6.20
C ALA A 128 -10.54 3.93 -6.21
N LEU A 129 -9.70 4.60 -5.40
CA LEU A 129 -9.54 6.06 -5.45
C LEU A 129 -9.05 6.53 -6.84
N THR A 130 -8.14 5.79 -7.46
CA THR A 130 -7.67 6.09 -8.83
C THR A 130 -8.81 5.96 -9.84
N CYS A 131 -9.68 4.94 -9.71
CA CYS A 131 -10.89 4.82 -10.52
C CYS A 131 -11.79 6.06 -10.39
N VAL A 132 -11.97 6.56 -9.18
CA VAL A 132 -12.72 7.80 -8.95
C VAL A 132 -12.00 8.98 -9.58
N GLY A 133 -10.70 9.11 -9.39
CA GLY A 133 -9.90 10.22 -9.96
C GLY A 133 -9.96 10.31 -11.48
N VAL A 134 -9.95 9.16 -12.15
CA VAL A 134 -10.05 9.10 -13.63
C VAL A 134 -11.47 9.43 -14.12
N ARG A 135 -12.51 8.93 -13.44
CA ARG A 135 -13.88 9.02 -13.94
C ARG A 135 -14.67 10.23 -13.42
N HIS A 136 -14.39 10.60 -12.18
CA HIS A 136 -15.10 11.64 -11.44
C HIS A 136 -14.09 12.54 -10.70
N PRO A 137 -13.26 13.32 -11.41
CA PRO A 137 -12.15 14.07 -10.81
C PRO A 137 -12.59 14.99 -9.68
N ASN A 138 -13.79 15.55 -9.73
CA ASN A 138 -14.32 16.42 -8.69
C ASN A 138 -14.78 15.68 -7.41
N SER A 139 -14.80 14.34 -7.43
CA SER A 139 -15.22 13.52 -6.29
C SER A 139 -14.05 12.88 -5.56
N VAL A 140 -12.81 13.16 -5.96
CA VAL A 140 -11.60 12.56 -5.37
C VAL A 140 -11.53 12.83 -3.87
N LEU A 141 -11.71 14.07 -3.44
CA LEU A 141 -11.63 14.42 -2.01
C LEU A 141 -12.72 13.71 -1.20
N ALA A 142 -13.96 13.75 -1.66
CA ALA A 142 -15.07 13.09 -0.97
C ALA A 142 -14.87 11.57 -0.84
N TYR A 143 -14.32 10.92 -1.88
CA TYR A 143 -14.02 9.50 -1.82
C TYR A 143 -12.82 9.19 -0.91
N TYR A 144 -11.78 10.02 -0.96
CA TYR A 144 -10.65 9.95 -0.03
C TYR A 144 -11.11 10.05 1.44
N GLU A 145 -11.92 11.07 1.77
CA GLU A 145 -12.52 11.24 3.10
C GLU A 145 -13.38 10.02 3.51
N SER A 146 -14.14 9.46 2.56
CA SER A 146 -14.97 8.28 2.79
C SER A 146 -14.12 7.04 3.11
N LEU A 147 -12.95 6.86 2.49
CA LEU A 147 -12.02 5.79 2.83
C LEU A 147 -11.58 5.87 4.30
N PHE A 148 -11.28 7.07 4.81
CA PHE A 148 -10.88 7.25 6.20
C PHE A 148 -12.04 7.23 7.18
N ALA A 149 -13.23 7.67 6.77
CA ALA A 149 -14.45 7.52 7.58
C ALA A 149 -14.82 6.06 7.82
N HIS A 150 -14.43 5.16 6.92
CA HIS A 150 -14.67 3.72 6.98
C HIS A 150 -13.35 2.93 7.08
N GLN A 151 -12.31 3.57 7.62
CA GLN A 151 -10.99 2.97 7.70
C GLN A 151 -11.01 1.66 8.49
N PRO A 152 -10.51 0.55 7.91
CA PRO A 152 -10.37 -0.70 8.64
C PRO A 152 -9.23 -0.64 9.65
N GLU A 153 -9.29 -1.50 10.65
CA GLU A 153 -8.18 -1.68 11.58
C GLU A 153 -6.96 -2.29 10.86
N GLU A 154 -5.76 -1.84 11.22
CA GLU A 154 -4.52 -2.47 10.79
C GLU A 154 -4.48 -3.92 11.32
N GLY A 155 -4.04 -4.85 10.48
CA GLY A 155 -4.08 -6.29 10.79
C GLY A 155 -5.40 -6.99 10.46
N SER A 156 -6.39 -6.27 9.91
CA SER A 156 -7.62 -6.85 9.37
C SER A 156 -7.51 -7.11 7.85
N ASP A 157 -8.50 -7.80 7.27
CA ASP A 157 -8.56 -8.02 5.81
C ASP A 157 -8.86 -6.73 5.02
N GLY A 158 -9.23 -5.65 5.71
CA GLY A 158 -9.68 -4.41 5.09
C GLY A 158 -11.04 -4.54 4.38
N LEU A 159 -11.44 -3.48 3.69
CA LEU A 159 -12.68 -3.48 2.90
C LEU A 159 -12.51 -4.36 1.65
N THR A 160 -13.57 -5.09 1.30
CA THR A 160 -13.68 -5.82 0.03
C THR A 160 -13.87 -4.85 -1.14
N ASP A 161 -13.61 -5.29 -2.37
CA ASP A 161 -13.85 -4.48 -3.58
C ASP A 161 -15.33 -4.05 -3.70
N LYS A 162 -16.25 -4.91 -3.27
CA LYS A 162 -17.68 -4.57 -3.20
C LYS A 162 -17.97 -3.43 -2.21
N GLN A 163 -17.30 -3.43 -1.05
CA GLN A 163 -17.44 -2.35 -0.08
C GLN A 163 -16.79 -1.06 -0.58
N LEU A 164 -15.61 -1.14 -1.21
CA LEU A 164 -14.99 0.02 -1.87
C LEU A 164 -15.89 0.62 -2.96
N ALA A 165 -16.55 -0.23 -3.77
CA ALA A 165 -17.53 0.21 -4.75
C ALA A 165 -18.78 0.82 -4.10
N ALA A 166 -19.20 0.31 -2.94
CA ALA A 166 -20.34 0.85 -2.18
C ALA A 166 -20.04 2.27 -1.69
N LEU A 167 -18.84 2.54 -1.17
CA LEU A 167 -18.43 3.90 -0.78
C LEU A 167 -18.59 4.90 -1.95
N ALA A 168 -18.24 4.50 -3.17
CA ALA A 168 -18.46 5.33 -4.35
C ALA A 168 -19.95 5.51 -4.65
N THR A 169 -20.74 4.44 -4.53
CA THR A 169 -22.20 4.49 -4.76
C THR A 169 -22.90 5.42 -3.77
N ASP A 170 -22.48 5.43 -2.51
CA ASP A 170 -23.01 6.32 -1.47
C ASP A 170 -22.75 7.82 -1.79
N LEU A 171 -21.72 8.08 -2.59
CA LEU A 171 -21.41 9.40 -3.15
C LEU A 171 -22.10 9.67 -4.51
N GLY A 172 -22.99 8.75 -4.97
CA GLY A 172 -23.69 8.87 -6.26
C GLY A 172 -22.88 8.40 -7.47
N LEU A 173 -21.71 7.77 -7.28
CA LEU A 173 -20.80 7.33 -8.34
C LEU A 173 -21.05 5.85 -8.67
N THR A 174 -22.00 5.56 -9.55
CA THR A 174 -22.51 4.19 -9.76
C THR A 174 -21.69 3.35 -10.75
N ASP A 175 -20.74 3.93 -11.47
CA ASP A 175 -19.92 3.25 -12.51
C ASP A 175 -18.54 2.80 -12.01
N ILE A 176 -18.20 3.06 -10.74
CA ILE A 176 -16.89 2.76 -10.17
C ILE A 176 -16.66 1.26 -9.97
N GLY A 177 -17.69 0.47 -9.63
CA GLY A 177 -17.53 -0.98 -9.44
C GLY A 177 -16.89 -1.67 -10.64
N GLY A 178 -17.38 -1.40 -11.85
CA GLY A 178 -16.80 -1.97 -13.07
C GLY A 178 -15.37 -1.49 -13.39
N CYS A 179 -14.93 -0.35 -12.83
CA CYS A 179 -13.54 0.07 -12.90
C CYS A 179 -12.69 -0.73 -11.90
N ILE A 180 -13.17 -0.90 -10.66
CA ILE A 180 -12.49 -1.68 -9.61
C ILE A 180 -12.22 -3.11 -10.08
N ASP A 181 -13.21 -3.76 -10.72
CA ASP A 181 -13.06 -5.12 -11.26
C ASP A 181 -11.90 -5.26 -12.28
N ARG A 182 -11.50 -4.17 -12.90
CA ARG A 182 -10.44 -4.10 -13.92
C ARG A 182 -9.26 -3.22 -13.52
N SER A 183 -9.11 -2.96 -12.23
CA SER A 183 -8.15 -1.99 -11.70
C SER A 183 -6.68 -2.47 -11.64
N GLY A 184 -6.35 -3.64 -12.20
CA GLY A 184 -4.99 -4.17 -12.19
C GLY A 184 -3.89 -3.16 -12.58
N PRO A 185 -4.04 -2.33 -13.64
CA PRO A 185 -3.09 -1.26 -13.97
C PRO A 185 -2.94 -0.21 -12.84
N TYR A 186 -4.01 0.16 -12.16
CA TYR A 186 -3.98 1.12 -11.06
C TYR A 186 -3.38 0.51 -9.78
N GLN A 187 -3.58 -0.80 -9.55
CA GLN A 187 -2.88 -1.54 -8.50
C GLN A 187 -1.37 -1.55 -8.72
N ALA A 188 -0.94 -1.81 -9.97
CA ALA A 188 0.47 -1.76 -10.35
C ALA A 188 1.07 -0.35 -10.14
N TRP A 189 0.31 0.69 -10.49
CA TRP A 189 0.72 2.07 -10.24
C TRP A 189 0.86 2.37 -8.75
N ALA A 190 -0.09 1.96 -7.91
CA ALA A 190 -0.04 2.16 -6.46
C ALA A 190 1.19 1.52 -5.82
N GLN A 191 1.52 0.28 -6.20
CA GLN A 191 2.71 -0.42 -5.72
C GLN A 191 4.00 0.23 -6.23
N ALA A 192 4.02 0.69 -7.50
CA ALA A 192 5.16 1.41 -8.06
C ALA A 192 5.40 2.76 -7.35
N ASN A 193 4.33 3.48 -6.94
CA ASN A 193 4.43 4.71 -6.15
C ASN A 193 5.14 4.44 -4.82
N THR A 194 4.75 3.38 -4.13
CA THR A 194 5.36 2.96 -2.87
C THR A 194 6.84 2.65 -3.04
N ALA A 195 7.19 1.84 -4.03
CA ALA A 195 8.59 1.50 -4.31
C ALA A 195 9.43 2.74 -4.64
N ALA A 196 8.92 3.65 -5.47
CA ALA A 196 9.60 4.89 -5.83
C ALA A 196 9.75 5.82 -4.62
N SER A 197 8.72 5.94 -3.78
CA SER A 197 8.75 6.80 -2.58
C SER A 197 9.75 6.30 -1.54
N GLN A 198 9.92 4.98 -1.41
CA GLN A 198 10.92 4.38 -0.52
C GLN A 198 12.35 4.52 -1.07
N SER A 199 12.51 4.47 -2.39
CA SER A 199 13.83 4.60 -3.03
C SER A 199 14.29 6.06 -3.10
N GLY A 200 13.36 7.01 -3.26
CA GLY A 200 13.66 8.43 -3.45
C GLY A 200 14.55 8.75 -4.66
N PRO A 201 15.05 9.98 -4.78
CA PRO A 201 14.66 11.15 -4.00
C PRO A 201 13.23 11.61 -4.32
N ILE A 202 12.58 12.25 -3.34
CA ILE A 202 11.27 12.88 -3.56
C ILE A 202 11.50 14.27 -4.12
N THR A 203 10.87 14.53 -5.26
CA THR A 203 10.92 15.84 -5.93
C THR A 203 9.51 16.41 -6.05
N VAL A 204 9.35 17.68 -5.75
CA VAL A 204 8.13 18.45 -5.94
C VAL A 204 8.48 19.67 -6.79
N ASP A 205 7.74 19.89 -7.87
CA ASP A 205 7.96 20.97 -8.84
C ASP A 205 9.44 21.04 -9.29
N GLY A 206 10.05 19.88 -9.59
CA GLY A 206 11.43 19.73 -10.08
C GLY A 206 12.51 19.95 -9.01
N ARG A 207 12.15 20.19 -7.74
CA ARG A 207 13.10 20.38 -6.64
C ARG A 207 13.07 19.19 -5.70
N LYS A 208 14.24 18.67 -5.30
CA LYS A 208 14.36 17.67 -4.25
C LYS A 208 13.90 18.27 -2.92
N VAL A 209 12.93 17.64 -2.27
CA VAL A 209 12.36 18.06 -0.99
C VAL A 209 12.67 17.07 0.15
N LEU A 210 12.75 15.78 -0.15
CA LEU A 210 13.10 14.73 0.81
C LEU A 210 14.01 13.68 0.16
N ASP A 211 14.77 12.95 0.97
CA ASP A 211 15.55 11.82 0.48
C ASP A 211 14.64 10.66 0.07
N ARG A 212 13.63 10.38 0.87
CA ARG A 212 12.59 9.36 0.64
C ARG A 212 11.40 9.59 1.57
N ILE A 213 10.32 8.86 1.36
CA ILE A 213 9.22 8.79 2.32
C ILE A 213 9.49 7.63 3.29
N GLU A 214 9.63 7.95 4.57
CA GLU A 214 9.93 6.97 5.62
C GLU A 214 8.66 6.43 6.29
N GLY A 215 7.55 7.15 6.18
CA GLY A 215 6.27 6.78 6.76
C GLY A 215 5.12 7.67 6.32
N THR A 216 3.92 7.29 6.72
CA THR A 216 2.69 8.03 6.44
C THR A 216 1.97 8.41 7.75
N PRO A 217 1.31 9.58 7.80
CA PRO A 217 1.31 10.60 6.75
C PRO A 217 2.65 11.36 6.68
N THR A 218 3.08 11.73 5.48
CA THR A 218 4.09 12.76 5.27
C THR A 218 3.41 13.92 4.57
N VAL A 219 3.57 15.13 5.09
CA VAL A 219 2.86 16.32 4.62
C VAL A 219 3.84 17.43 4.31
N LEU A 220 3.76 18.00 3.11
CA LEU A 220 4.51 19.17 2.72
C LEU A 220 3.56 20.31 2.31
N ILE A 221 3.89 21.53 2.69
CA ILE A 221 3.21 22.74 2.22
C ILE A 221 4.26 23.59 1.50
N ASP A 222 4.08 23.78 0.19
CA ASP A 222 5.04 24.43 -0.69
C ASP A 222 6.48 23.86 -0.53
N GLY A 223 6.56 22.54 -0.46
CA GLY A 223 7.81 21.79 -0.30
C GLY A 223 8.42 21.83 1.12
N LYS A 224 7.78 22.46 2.10
CA LYS A 224 8.22 22.46 3.50
C LYS A 224 7.45 21.41 4.30
N GLN A 225 8.18 20.50 4.93
CA GLN A 225 7.56 19.43 5.69
C GLN A 225 6.89 19.94 6.98
N PHE A 226 5.66 19.50 7.22
CA PHE A 226 4.99 19.63 8.51
C PHE A 226 5.62 18.61 9.49
N THR A 227 6.21 19.11 10.56
CA THR A 227 6.88 18.31 11.59
C THR A 227 6.15 18.33 12.95
N GLY A 228 4.96 18.92 12.99
CA GLY A 228 4.09 18.91 14.17
C GLY A 228 3.43 17.56 14.41
N SER A 229 2.76 17.42 15.56
CA SER A 229 1.93 16.23 15.79
C SER A 229 0.79 16.16 14.76
N VAL A 230 0.48 14.96 14.29
CA VAL A 230 -0.54 14.74 13.24
C VAL A 230 -1.94 15.18 13.68
N ASP A 231 -2.20 15.21 14.98
CA ASP A 231 -3.45 15.65 15.60
C ASP A 231 -3.44 17.13 16.07
N ASP A 232 -2.31 17.83 15.89
CA ASP A 232 -2.23 19.26 16.20
C ASP A 232 -2.80 20.12 15.06
N ALA A 233 -4.13 20.19 15.01
CA ALA A 233 -4.85 20.99 14.03
C ALA A 233 -4.52 22.51 14.12
N ALA A 234 -4.07 23.00 15.26
CA ALA A 234 -3.70 24.42 15.40
C ALA A 234 -2.35 24.70 14.71
N ALA A 235 -1.35 23.83 14.95
CA ALA A 235 -0.05 23.93 14.28
C ALA A 235 -0.19 23.74 12.76
N PHE A 236 -1.02 22.80 12.31
CA PHE A 236 -1.28 22.57 10.89
C PHE A 236 -1.91 23.81 10.23
N ARG A 237 -2.98 24.37 10.82
CA ARG A 237 -3.61 25.61 10.31
C ARG A 237 -2.64 26.79 10.28
N ALA A 238 -1.81 26.92 11.34
CA ALA A 238 -0.81 27.99 11.39
C ALA A 238 0.24 27.86 10.27
N LEU A 239 0.64 26.62 9.92
CA LEU A 239 1.55 26.37 8.80
C LEU A 239 0.88 26.65 7.45
N LEU A 240 -0.37 26.21 7.27
CA LEU A 240 -1.14 26.42 6.06
C LEU A 240 -1.40 27.93 5.81
N ALA A 241 -1.57 28.73 6.86
CA ALA A 241 -1.78 30.17 6.78
C ALA A 241 -0.49 30.98 6.48
N LYS A 242 0.70 30.40 6.70
CA LYS A 242 1.96 31.10 6.39
C LYS A 242 2.16 31.16 4.87
N ASN A 243 2.55 32.33 4.37
CA ASN A 243 2.87 32.57 2.97
C ASN A 243 4.22 32.00 2.59
#